data_a5f54f37ce1809b40b61d27d125fb213
#
_entry.id   a5f54f37ce1809b40b61d27d125fb213
#
_cell.length_a   1.000
_cell.length_b   1.000
_cell.length_c   1.000
_cell.angle_alpha   90.00
_cell.angle_beta   90.00
_cell.angle_gamma   90.00
#
_symmetry.space_group_name_H-M   'P 1'
#
loop_
_entity.id
_entity.type
_entity.pdbx_description
1 polymer ?
#
loop_
_entity_poly.entity_id
_entity_poly.type
_entity_poly.pdbx_seq_one_letter_code
_entity_poly.pdbx_strand_id
1 'polypeptide(L)'
;GFVEWKELLNDLAREINLDVEKESDLVEVAQYYVNEKNSRNEINEKILNRFITESQESENIRILSELPIQIFWTTNYDHLIEDTLKKFGKHVDVKITSESLATNLSGNDTIVYKMHGDYTDPAACVIIKDDYELYNDKRQLFTTKLQGDLVSKTFLFIGFSFEDPNLKYILSRIHVLLGKNRRTHYLFLKRIQEDEYEDRMDDYNYDLNKQELRINDLKRYGIETVLIDSYNQIPTILSEIKRSTKCKNIFISGSAQEYGPAWEKTAPTFIRSLASQLCKENYKIITGHARGIGSYLVSAAIEECQANVGELEKHLMIKAFPYQDRNRSDY
;
A
#
# COMPACT_ATOMS: atom_id res chain seq x y z
N GLY A 1 -16.90 3.80 -2.98
CA GLY A 1 -16.87 5.21 -3.16
C GLY A 1 -16.17 5.93 -2.05
N PHE A 2 -15.26 6.81 -2.41
CA PHE A 2 -14.69 7.73 -1.44
C PHE A 2 -15.77 8.73 -1.05
N VAL A 3 -16.00 8.87 0.27
CA VAL A 3 -16.82 9.98 0.77
C VAL A 3 -15.97 11.23 0.64
N GLU A 4 -16.41 12.17 -0.18
CA GLU A 4 -15.76 13.46 -0.23
C GLU A 4 -16.04 14.23 1.08
N TRP A 5 -14.98 14.75 1.68
CA TRP A 5 -15.07 15.57 2.89
C TRP A 5 -16.06 16.73 2.76
N LYS A 6 -16.14 17.34 1.59
CA LYS A 6 -17.11 18.38 1.28
C LYS A 6 -18.54 17.88 1.44
N GLU A 7 -18.83 16.69 0.93
CA GLU A 7 -20.18 16.11 1.04
C GLU A 7 -20.54 15.81 2.51
N LEU A 8 -19.58 15.29 3.30
CA LEU A 8 -19.79 15.02 4.72
C LEU A 8 -20.10 16.29 5.52
N LEU A 9 -19.44 17.40 5.19
CA LEU A 9 -19.53 18.65 5.96
C LEU A 9 -20.53 19.65 5.41
N ASN A 10 -21.10 19.42 4.21
CA ASN A 10 -21.94 20.39 3.52
C ASN A 10 -23.14 20.90 4.35
N ASP A 11 -23.88 19.98 4.95
CA ASP A 11 -25.04 20.37 5.76
C ASP A 11 -24.61 21.11 7.04
N LEU A 12 -23.53 20.66 7.69
CA LEU A 12 -23.00 21.28 8.90
C LEU A 12 -22.51 22.71 8.62
N ALA A 13 -21.83 22.91 7.50
CA ALA A 13 -21.38 24.23 7.08
C ALA A 13 -22.55 25.18 6.83
N ARG A 14 -23.61 24.70 6.17
CA ARG A 14 -24.84 25.51 5.95
C ARG A 14 -25.51 25.95 7.24
N GLU A 15 -25.50 25.11 8.27
CA GLU A 15 -26.06 25.44 9.57
C GLU A 15 -25.33 26.61 10.29
N ILE A 16 -24.08 26.83 9.93
CA ILE A 16 -23.26 27.95 10.42
C ILE A 16 -23.06 29.03 9.35
N ASN A 17 -23.92 29.03 8.31
CA ASN A 17 -23.91 29.97 7.19
C ASN A 17 -22.60 29.99 6.36
N LEU A 18 -21.91 28.85 6.26
CA LEU A 18 -20.77 28.64 5.38
C LEU A 18 -21.14 27.82 4.13
N ASP A 19 -20.41 28.04 3.05
CA ASP A 19 -20.50 27.31 1.81
C ASP A 19 -19.19 26.54 1.58
N VAL A 20 -19.23 25.21 1.72
CA VAL A 20 -18.04 24.34 1.60
C VAL A 20 -17.34 24.48 0.26
N GLU A 21 -18.03 24.92 -0.81
CA GLU A 21 -17.41 25.10 -2.12
C GLU A 21 -16.47 26.30 -2.17
N LYS A 22 -16.63 27.25 -1.27
CA LYS A 22 -15.79 28.44 -1.12
C LYS A 22 -14.64 28.25 -0.14
N GLU A 23 -14.68 27.14 0.63
CA GLU A 23 -13.71 26.87 1.68
C GLU A 23 -12.56 25.99 1.14
N SER A 24 -11.35 26.40 1.46
CA SER A 24 -10.12 25.65 1.09
C SER A 24 -9.67 24.70 2.19
N ASP A 25 -10.07 24.94 3.45
CA ASP A 25 -9.71 24.13 4.62
C ASP A 25 -10.95 23.57 5.30
N LEU A 26 -11.27 22.31 5.00
CA LEU A 26 -12.44 21.63 5.56
C LEU A 26 -12.26 21.23 7.02
N VAL A 27 -11.03 21.13 7.50
CA VAL A 27 -10.72 20.88 8.92
C VAL A 27 -11.11 22.10 9.76
N GLU A 28 -10.87 23.30 9.24
CA GLU A 28 -11.31 24.54 9.89
C GLU A 28 -12.84 24.66 9.92
N VAL A 29 -13.53 24.30 8.82
CA VAL A 29 -15.00 24.28 8.77
C VAL A 29 -15.60 23.38 9.84
N ALA A 30 -15.04 22.18 10.00
CA ALA A 30 -15.45 21.25 11.05
C ALA A 30 -15.21 21.83 12.46
N GLN A 31 -14.09 22.53 12.67
CA GLN A 31 -13.79 23.20 13.94
C GLN A 31 -14.76 24.35 14.22
N TYR A 32 -15.06 25.19 13.23
CA TYR A 32 -16.02 26.30 13.38
C TYR A 32 -17.40 25.79 13.79
N TYR A 33 -17.82 24.67 13.20
CA TYR A 33 -19.08 24.04 13.58
C TYR A 33 -19.10 23.63 15.07
N VAL A 34 -18.04 22.94 15.52
CA VAL A 34 -17.93 22.51 16.91
C VAL A 34 -17.90 23.72 17.85
N ASN A 35 -17.18 24.78 17.50
CA ASN A 35 -17.10 25.99 18.31
C ASN A 35 -18.47 26.69 18.43
N GLU A 36 -19.23 26.79 17.33
CA GLU A 36 -20.54 27.43 17.32
C GLU A 36 -21.59 26.64 18.10
N LYS A 37 -21.60 25.31 17.92
CA LYS A 37 -22.58 24.43 18.57
C LYS A 37 -22.15 23.95 19.96
N ASN A 38 -20.91 24.18 20.35
CA ASN A 38 -20.30 23.64 21.59
C ASN A 38 -20.48 22.11 21.73
N SER A 39 -20.56 21.40 20.60
CA SER A 39 -20.77 19.96 20.56
C SER A 39 -20.19 19.34 19.30
N ARG A 40 -19.60 18.15 19.46
CA ARG A 40 -19.10 17.32 18.36
C ARG A 40 -20.11 16.24 17.93
N ASN A 41 -21.21 16.07 18.66
CA ASN A 41 -22.11 14.92 18.51
C ASN A 41 -22.64 14.77 17.08
N GLU A 42 -23.05 15.85 16.42
CA GLU A 42 -23.59 15.78 15.06
C GLU A 42 -22.53 15.37 14.02
N ILE A 43 -21.26 15.80 14.20
CA ILE A 43 -20.15 15.33 13.37
C ILE A 43 -19.97 13.82 13.55
N ASN A 44 -19.98 13.35 14.80
CA ASN A 44 -19.84 11.93 15.12
C ASN A 44 -20.99 11.10 14.55
N GLU A 45 -22.23 11.59 14.62
CA GLU A 45 -23.40 10.92 14.05
C GLU A 45 -23.34 10.88 12.51
N LYS A 46 -22.88 11.95 11.87
CA LYS A 46 -22.71 11.96 10.42
C LYS A 46 -21.63 10.96 9.96
N ILE A 47 -20.50 10.88 10.66
CA ILE A 47 -19.48 9.86 10.40
C ILE A 47 -20.10 8.47 10.51
N LEU A 48 -20.75 8.17 11.64
CA LEU A 48 -21.36 6.87 11.89
C LEU A 48 -22.38 6.52 10.80
N ASN A 49 -23.33 7.41 10.52
CA ASN A 49 -24.39 7.17 9.54
C ASN A 49 -23.88 7.02 8.12
N ARG A 50 -22.83 7.75 7.75
CA ARG A 50 -22.24 7.68 6.41
C ARG A 50 -21.53 6.36 6.13
N PHE A 51 -20.84 5.80 7.11
CA PHE A 51 -20.02 4.61 6.93
C PHE A 51 -20.72 3.29 7.35
N ILE A 52 -21.89 3.34 7.99
CA ILE A 52 -22.73 2.14 8.22
C ILE A 52 -23.29 1.58 6.90
N THR A 53 -23.56 2.45 5.92
CA THR A 53 -24.06 2.01 4.61
C THR A 53 -22.94 1.29 3.87
N GLU A 54 -23.23 0.10 3.31
CA GLU A 54 -22.25 -0.73 2.61
C GLU A 54 -21.43 0.07 1.59
N SER A 55 -20.13 0.10 1.79
CA SER A 55 -19.20 0.70 0.83
C SER A 55 -19.12 -0.17 -0.42
N GLN A 56 -19.24 0.44 -1.59
CA GLN A 56 -19.05 -0.27 -2.86
C GLN A 56 -17.60 -0.74 -2.99
N GLU A 57 -17.44 -1.99 -3.42
CA GLU A 57 -16.12 -2.59 -3.64
C GLU A 57 -15.31 -1.76 -4.66
N SER A 58 -14.11 -1.38 -4.28
CA SER A 58 -13.19 -0.65 -5.15
C SER A 58 -12.30 -1.64 -5.92
N GLU A 59 -12.29 -1.52 -7.25
CA GLU A 59 -11.42 -2.36 -8.10
C GLU A 59 -9.94 -2.18 -7.73
N ASN A 60 -9.52 -0.96 -7.39
CA ASN A 60 -8.15 -0.70 -6.93
C ASN A 60 -7.81 -1.52 -5.68
N ILE A 61 -8.67 -1.51 -4.67
CA ILE A 61 -8.42 -2.25 -3.43
C ILE A 61 -8.46 -3.75 -3.69
N ARG A 62 -9.35 -4.23 -4.57
CA ARG A 62 -9.38 -5.62 -5.01
C ARG A 62 -8.04 -6.06 -5.59
N ILE A 63 -7.48 -5.28 -6.54
CA ILE A 63 -6.19 -5.63 -7.15
C ILE A 63 -5.06 -5.54 -6.12
N LEU A 64 -5.05 -4.51 -5.27
CA LEU A 64 -4.06 -4.36 -4.19
C LEU A 64 -4.11 -5.52 -3.19
N SER A 65 -5.30 -6.06 -2.89
CA SER A 65 -5.44 -7.21 -1.99
C SER A 65 -4.82 -8.50 -2.55
N GLU A 66 -4.70 -8.61 -3.87
CA GLU A 66 -4.06 -9.76 -4.52
C GLU A 66 -2.53 -9.61 -4.66
N LEU A 67 -1.99 -8.43 -4.39
CA LEU A 67 -0.54 -8.17 -4.35
C LEU A 67 0.09 -8.66 -3.03
N PRO A 68 1.40 -8.94 -3.00
CA PRO A 68 2.10 -9.33 -1.77
C PRO A 68 2.38 -8.10 -0.87
N ILE A 69 1.37 -7.27 -0.67
CA ILE A 69 1.46 -6.10 0.21
C ILE A 69 1.10 -6.53 1.62
N GLN A 70 1.99 -6.26 2.56
CA GLN A 70 1.82 -6.63 3.97
C GLN A 70 1.32 -5.47 4.82
N ILE A 71 1.48 -4.23 4.38
CA ILE A 71 1.16 -3.05 5.18
C ILE A 71 0.35 -2.06 4.36
N PHE A 72 -0.78 -1.67 4.93
CA PHE A 72 -1.62 -0.59 4.44
C PHE A 72 -1.69 0.51 5.49
N TRP A 73 -1.56 1.75 5.05
CA TRP A 73 -1.81 2.94 5.84
C TRP A 73 -2.99 3.68 5.24
N THR A 74 -3.96 4.06 6.06
CA THR A 74 -5.13 4.81 5.60
C THR A 74 -5.50 5.92 6.57
N THR A 75 -6.03 7.01 6.02
CA THR A 75 -6.71 8.08 6.76
C THR A 75 -8.21 7.91 6.74
N ASN A 76 -8.75 6.93 6.00
CA ASN A 76 -10.18 6.68 5.91
C ASN A 76 -10.71 5.98 7.16
N TYR A 77 -11.95 6.28 7.48
CA TYR A 77 -12.64 5.71 8.65
C TYR A 77 -13.37 4.40 8.35
N ASP A 78 -13.66 4.11 7.05
CA ASP A 78 -14.39 2.91 6.58
C ASP A 78 -13.57 1.62 6.73
N HIS A 79 -14.23 0.46 6.50
CA HIS A 79 -13.61 -0.87 6.55
C HIS A 79 -13.32 -1.46 5.15
N LEU A 80 -13.36 -0.65 4.10
CA LEU A 80 -13.28 -1.13 2.73
C LEU A 80 -12.00 -1.94 2.44
N ILE A 81 -10.86 -1.49 2.99
CA ILE A 81 -9.57 -2.17 2.83
C ILE A 81 -9.59 -3.50 3.57
N GLU A 82 -9.96 -3.49 4.87
CA GLU A 82 -9.96 -4.65 5.74
C GLU A 82 -10.89 -5.75 5.23
N ASP A 83 -12.09 -5.38 4.82
CA ASP A 83 -13.10 -6.33 4.39
C ASP A 83 -12.76 -6.91 3.02
N THR A 84 -12.19 -6.11 2.11
CA THR A 84 -11.68 -6.62 0.85
C THR A 84 -10.53 -7.58 1.08
N LEU A 85 -9.56 -7.24 1.92
CA LEU A 85 -8.43 -8.13 2.25
C LEU A 85 -8.91 -9.48 2.81
N LYS A 86 -9.90 -9.47 3.73
CA LYS A 86 -10.51 -10.69 4.29
C LYS A 86 -11.21 -11.53 3.23
N LYS A 87 -11.97 -10.90 2.30
CA LYS A 87 -12.60 -11.60 1.16
C LYS A 87 -11.58 -12.35 0.30
N PHE A 88 -10.36 -11.81 0.16
CA PHE A 88 -9.26 -12.45 -0.56
C PHE A 88 -8.42 -13.40 0.31
N GLY A 89 -8.94 -13.81 1.45
CA GLY A 89 -8.33 -14.84 2.31
C GLY A 89 -7.10 -14.37 3.08
N LYS A 90 -6.88 -13.07 3.23
CA LYS A 90 -5.80 -12.55 4.06
C LYS A 90 -6.23 -12.48 5.53
N HIS A 91 -5.33 -12.82 6.42
CA HIS A 91 -5.47 -12.50 7.84
C HIS A 91 -5.11 -11.04 8.04
N VAL A 92 -6.05 -10.26 8.59
CA VAL A 92 -5.93 -8.81 8.70
C VAL A 92 -5.82 -8.41 10.16
N ASP A 93 -4.73 -7.73 10.50
CA ASP A 93 -4.49 -7.11 11.79
C ASP A 93 -4.73 -5.59 11.67
N VAL A 94 -5.81 -5.09 12.28
CA VAL A 94 -6.20 -3.67 12.18
C VAL A 94 -5.70 -2.90 13.39
N LYS A 95 -4.93 -1.86 13.15
CA LYS A 95 -4.36 -0.97 14.17
C LYS A 95 -5.10 0.36 14.17
N ILE A 96 -5.91 0.62 15.20
CA ILE A 96 -6.75 1.82 15.32
C ILE A 96 -6.28 2.68 16.48
N THR A 97 -5.85 2.07 17.60
CA THR A 97 -5.43 2.76 18.81
C THR A 97 -3.95 2.52 19.13
N SER A 98 -3.37 3.34 19.97
CA SER A 98 -1.97 3.18 20.41
C SER A 98 -1.74 1.82 21.09
N GLU A 99 -2.71 1.32 21.84
CA GLU A 99 -2.65 0.01 22.51
C GLU A 99 -2.63 -1.12 21.49
N SER A 100 -3.38 -1.00 20.38
CA SER A 100 -3.39 -2.01 19.32
C SER A 100 -2.04 -2.18 18.65
N LEU A 101 -1.16 -1.16 18.67
CA LEU A 101 0.20 -1.24 18.12
C LEU A 101 1.11 -2.19 18.92
N ALA A 102 0.84 -2.38 20.22
CA ALA A 102 1.63 -3.26 21.08
C ALA A 102 1.32 -4.74 20.87
N THR A 103 0.21 -5.08 20.22
CA THR A 103 -0.18 -6.46 19.94
C THR A 103 0.12 -6.80 18.48
N ASN A 104 0.73 -7.95 18.23
CA ASN A 104 0.90 -8.49 16.89
C ASN A 104 0.22 -9.84 16.82
N LEU A 105 -0.62 -10.03 15.83
CA LEU A 105 -1.08 -11.36 15.46
C LEU A 105 0.12 -12.14 14.91
N SER A 106 0.18 -13.43 15.19
CA SER A 106 1.29 -14.28 14.74
C SER A 106 1.11 -14.70 13.29
N GLY A 107 2.13 -14.56 12.47
CA GLY A 107 2.16 -15.13 11.14
C GLY A 107 2.33 -14.13 10.00
N ASN A 108 1.87 -14.50 8.81
CA ASN A 108 1.95 -13.69 7.59
C ASN A 108 0.76 -12.73 7.45
N ASP A 109 0.41 -12.04 8.51
CA ASP A 109 -0.76 -11.17 8.53
C ASP A 109 -0.53 -9.90 7.72
N THR A 110 -1.61 -9.38 7.14
CA THR A 110 -1.61 -8.06 6.53
C THR A 110 -2.06 -7.05 7.59
N ILE A 111 -1.26 -6.01 7.79
CA ILE A 111 -1.54 -4.99 8.80
C ILE A 111 -2.16 -3.77 8.13
N VAL A 112 -3.26 -3.29 8.69
CA VAL A 112 -3.92 -2.06 8.28
C VAL A 112 -3.83 -1.04 9.42
N TYR A 113 -3.09 0.05 9.20
CA TYR A 113 -2.98 1.16 10.13
C TYR A 113 -4.00 2.24 9.78
N LYS A 114 -4.94 2.51 10.67
CA LYS A 114 -5.96 3.57 10.55
C LYS A 114 -5.53 4.77 11.38
N MET A 115 -4.73 5.63 10.79
CA MET A 115 -4.09 6.72 11.52
C MET A 115 -5.05 7.81 11.97
N HIS A 116 -6.22 7.96 11.34
CA HIS A 116 -7.23 8.94 11.72
C HIS A 116 -8.41 8.34 12.48
N GLY A 117 -8.32 7.07 12.90
CA GLY A 117 -9.39 6.40 13.64
C GLY A 117 -10.31 5.58 12.74
N ASP A 118 -11.45 5.20 13.30
CA ASP A 118 -12.39 4.26 12.70
C ASP A 118 -13.83 4.72 12.98
N TYR A 119 -14.74 4.53 12.04
CA TYR A 119 -16.13 4.96 12.19
C TYR A 119 -16.86 4.26 13.34
N THR A 120 -16.37 3.15 13.83
CA THR A 120 -16.94 2.45 15.02
C THR A 120 -16.71 3.23 16.33
N ASP A 121 -15.73 4.15 16.34
CA ASP A 121 -15.52 5.10 17.43
C ASP A 121 -15.34 6.53 16.87
N PRO A 122 -16.43 7.19 16.43
CA PRO A 122 -16.37 8.50 15.79
C PRO A 122 -15.78 9.58 16.70
N ALA A 123 -15.90 9.42 18.02
CA ALA A 123 -15.37 10.39 18.98
C ALA A 123 -13.83 10.42 19.00
N ALA A 124 -13.19 9.30 18.65
CA ALA A 124 -11.73 9.18 18.55
C ALA A 124 -11.19 9.46 17.13
N CYS A 125 -12.05 9.77 16.15
CA CYS A 125 -11.62 10.10 14.79
C CYS A 125 -10.94 11.48 14.76
N VAL A 126 -9.92 11.61 13.91
CA VAL A 126 -9.21 12.87 13.67
C VAL A 126 -9.92 13.61 12.54
N ILE A 127 -10.67 14.67 12.88
CA ILE A 127 -11.51 15.40 11.92
C ILE A 127 -11.51 16.92 12.11
N ILE A 128 -11.46 17.41 13.34
CA ILE A 128 -11.44 18.84 13.66
C ILE A 128 -10.01 19.31 13.93
N LYS A 129 -9.77 20.60 13.89
CA LYS A 129 -8.44 21.20 14.07
C LYS A 129 -7.80 20.79 15.41
N ASP A 130 -8.58 20.77 16.49
CA ASP A 130 -8.11 20.32 17.80
C ASP A 130 -7.57 18.88 17.77
N ASP A 131 -8.17 17.98 16.97
CA ASP A 131 -7.69 16.60 16.84
C ASP A 131 -6.31 16.54 16.16
N TYR A 132 -6.08 17.40 15.14
CA TYR A 132 -4.79 17.50 14.46
C TYR A 132 -3.72 18.12 15.36
N GLU A 133 -4.07 19.15 16.14
CA GLU A 133 -3.16 19.80 17.08
C GLU A 133 -2.73 18.84 18.20
N LEU A 134 -3.68 18.05 18.71
CA LEU A 134 -3.44 17.05 19.77
C LEU A 134 -2.94 15.70 19.22
N TYR A 135 -2.75 15.57 17.89
CA TYR A 135 -2.44 14.29 17.27
C TYR A 135 -1.16 13.66 17.83
N ASN A 136 -0.10 14.44 17.94
CA ASN A 136 1.17 13.94 18.44
C ASN A 136 1.11 13.50 19.90
N ASP A 137 0.27 14.10 20.72
CA ASP A 137 0.09 13.70 22.12
C ASP A 137 -0.71 12.40 22.23
N LYS A 138 -1.79 12.28 21.46
CA LYS A 138 -2.70 11.13 21.53
C LYS A 138 -2.22 9.93 20.68
N ARG A 139 -1.52 10.18 19.59
CA ARG A 139 -1.15 9.18 18.56
C ARG A 139 0.33 9.16 18.19
N GLN A 140 1.20 9.54 19.14
CA GLN A 140 2.67 9.58 18.95
C GLN A 140 3.23 8.25 18.43
N LEU A 141 2.70 7.12 18.90
CA LEU A 141 3.16 5.80 18.46
C LEU A 141 2.84 5.53 16.99
N PHE A 142 1.70 6.01 16.46
CA PHE A 142 1.39 5.97 15.03
C PHE A 142 2.38 6.81 14.23
N THR A 143 2.67 8.03 14.67
CA THR A 143 3.68 8.90 14.06
C THR A 143 5.04 8.20 13.99
N THR A 144 5.50 7.64 15.10
CA THR A 144 6.78 6.92 15.18
C THR A 144 6.81 5.71 14.26
N LYS A 145 5.72 4.93 14.22
CA LYS A 145 5.61 3.75 13.37
C LYS A 145 5.62 4.12 11.89
N LEU A 146 4.86 5.16 11.48
CA LEU A 146 4.83 5.64 10.10
C LEU A 146 6.19 6.20 9.67
N GLN A 147 6.89 6.92 10.53
CA GLN A 147 8.26 7.37 10.27
C GLN A 147 9.19 6.18 10.00
N GLY A 148 9.15 5.15 10.84
CA GLY A 148 9.94 3.92 10.65
C GLY A 148 9.62 3.21 9.34
N ASP A 149 8.36 3.13 8.95
CA ASP A 149 7.94 2.51 7.70
C ASP A 149 8.37 3.35 6.48
N LEU A 150 8.22 4.68 6.51
CA LEU A 150 8.66 5.57 5.43
C LEU A 150 10.19 5.54 5.22
N VAL A 151 10.96 5.33 6.29
CA VAL A 151 12.41 5.18 6.20
C VAL A 151 12.81 3.82 5.61
N SER A 152 12.10 2.75 6.00
CA SER A 152 12.51 1.37 5.69
C SER A 152 11.81 0.74 4.49
N LYS A 153 10.66 1.27 4.05
CA LYS A 153 9.80 0.72 3.00
C LYS A 153 9.52 1.73 1.89
N THR A 154 9.25 1.25 0.68
CA THR A 154 8.75 2.07 -0.42
C THR A 154 7.22 2.16 -0.33
N PHE A 155 6.69 3.37 -0.34
CA PHE A 155 5.26 3.62 -0.36
C PHE A 155 4.75 3.90 -1.76
N LEU A 156 3.53 3.42 -2.03
CA LEU A 156 2.71 3.85 -3.15
C LEU A 156 1.50 4.59 -2.57
N PHE A 157 1.42 5.90 -2.85
CA PHE A 157 0.32 6.74 -2.45
C PHE A 157 -0.78 6.73 -3.52
N ILE A 158 -2.00 6.41 -3.13
CA ILE A 158 -3.17 6.35 -4.02
C ILE A 158 -4.30 7.17 -3.37
N GLY A 159 -4.87 8.13 -4.12
CA GLY A 159 -5.95 8.98 -3.64
C GLY A 159 -5.54 9.92 -2.50
N PHE A 160 -4.27 10.32 -2.45
CA PHE A 160 -3.72 11.12 -1.37
C PHE A 160 -3.34 12.52 -1.86
N SER A 161 -3.86 13.56 -1.19
CA SER A 161 -3.64 14.95 -1.59
C SER A 161 -2.37 15.59 -1.02
N PHE A 162 -1.74 14.98 -0.02
CA PHE A 162 -0.64 15.58 0.76
C PHE A 162 -1.00 16.89 1.47
N GLU A 163 -2.29 17.13 1.68
CA GLU A 163 -2.74 18.27 2.49
C GLU A 163 -2.80 17.94 3.99
N ASP A 164 -2.72 16.65 4.34
CA ASP A 164 -2.70 16.20 5.74
C ASP A 164 -1.51 16.79 6.52
N PRO A 165 -1.77 17.59 7.57
CA PRO A 165 -0.71 18.26 8.34
C PRO A 165 0.24 17.28 9.03
N ASN A 166 -0.26 16.13 9.49
CA ASN A 166 0.54 15.13 10.19
C ASN A 166 1.52 14.45 9.24
N LEU A 167 1.07 14.10 8.02
CA LEU A 167 1.97 13.53 7.02
C LEU A 167 3.00 14.56 6.53
N LYS A 168 2.59 15.81 6.28
CA LYS A 168 3.53 16.90 5.93
C LYS A 168 4.62 17.04 6.98
N TYR A 169 4.25 17.04 8.26
CA TYR A 169 5.21 17.09 9.36
C TYR A 169 6.18 15.90 9.34
N ILE A 170 5.66 14.67 9.21
CA ILE A 170 6.47 13.46 9.20
C ILE A 170 7.47 13.48 8.03
N LEU A 171 7.03 13.78 6.82
CA LEU A 171 7.87 13.85 5.63
C LEU A 171 8.96 14.93 5.76
N SER A 172 8.61 16.08 6.32
CA SER A 172 9.56 17.15 6.61
C SER A 172 10.67 16.68 7.56
N ARG A 173 10.31 15.97 8.62
CA ARG A 173 11.29 15.42 9.59
C ARG A 173 12.21 14.39 8.94
N ILE A 174 11.67 13.48 8.13
CA ILE A 174 12.47 12.49 7.39
C ILE A 174 13.42 13.18 6.42
N HIS A 175 12.96 14.20 5.69
CA HIS A 175 13.80 14.97 4.79
C HIS A 175 14.98 15.63 5.51
N VAL A 176 14.73 16.25 6.67
CA VAL A 176 15.78 16.90 7.49
C VAL A 176 16.80 15.88 7.99
N LEU A 177 16.35 14.69 8.43
CA LEU A 177 17.22 13.68 9.04
C LEU A 177 18.04 12.87 8.02
N LEU A 178 17.47 12.51 6.88
CA LEU A 178 18.09 11.61 5.89
C LEU A 178 18.64 12.34 4.66
N GLY A 179 18.19 13.55 4.38
CA GLY A 179 18.59 14.29 3.21
C GLY A 179 18.41 13.50 1.91
N LYS A 180 19.52 13.26 1.17
CA LYS A 180 19.51 12.50 -0.09
C LYS A 180 19.47 10.99 0.09
N ASN A 181 19.72 10.46 1.30
CA ASN A 181 19.78 9.01 1.57
C ASN A 181 18.42 8.39 1.90
N ARG A 182 17.31 9.05 1.50
CA ARG A 182 15.96 8.57 1.71
C ARG A 182 15.52 7.59 0.62
N ARG A 183 14.53 6.77 0.94
CA ARG A 183 13.86 5.90 -0.04
C ARG A 183 13.03 6.71 -1.02
N THR A 184 12.84 6.15 -2.21
CA THR A 184 11.89 6.66 -3.19
C THR A 184 10.51 6.09 -2.90
N HIS A 185 9.51 6.96 -2.88
CA HIS A 185 8.09 6.64 -2.81
C HIS A 185 7.41 7.07 -4.11
N TYR A 186 6.21 6.59 -4.37
CA TYR A 186 5.48 6.87 -5.60
C TYR A 186 4.09 7.41 -5.31
N LEU A 187 3.62 8.32 -6.16
CA LEU A 187 2.29 8.92 -6.10
C LEU A 187 1.65 8.89 -7.48
N PHE A 188 0.39 8.43 -7.59
CA PHE A 188 -0.42 8.68 -8.77
C PHE A 188 -1.07 10.06 -8.68
N LEU A 189 -0.86 10.88 -9.70
CA LEU A 189 -1.47 12.20 -9.81
C LEU A 189 -2.05 12.38 -11.22
N LYS A 190 -3.31 12.85 -11.28
CA LYS A 190 -3.93 13.17 -12.56
C LYS A 190 -3.23 14.39 -13.18
N ARG A 191 -2.86 14.27 -14.45
CA ARG A 191 -2.29 15.35 -15.26
C ARG A 191 -3.34 16.43 -15.46
N ILE A 192 -2.97 17.69 -15.33
CA ILE A 192 -3.76 18.82 -15.76
C ILE A 192 -3.90 18.76 -17.29
N GLN A 193 -5.11 18.80 -17.81
CA GLN A 193 -5.43 18.65 -19.23
C GLN A 193 -6.12 19.91 -19.74
N GLU A 194 -5.73 20.37 -20.92
CA GLU A 194 -6.21 21.61 -21.52
C GLU A 194 -7.74 21.55 -21.82
N ASP A 195 -8.21 20.39 -22.23
CA ASP A 195 -9.62 20.15 -22.56
C ASP A 195 -10.59 20.31 -21.38
N GLU A 196 -10.10 20.29 -20.13
CA GLU A 196 -10.90 20.51 -18.92
C GLU A 196 -11.16 22.01 -18.64
N TYR A 197 -10.50 22.91 -19.35
CA TYR A 197 -10.54 24.37 -19.07
C TYR A 197 -11.34 25.17 -20.09
N GLU A 198 -11.79 24.56 -21.20
CA GLU A 198 -12.51 25.24 -22.29
C GLU A 198 -11.79 26.53 -22.71
N ASP A 199 -12.45 27.71 -22.58
CA ASP A 199 -11.87 29.02 -22.93
C ASP A 199 -11.07 29.67 -21.80
N ARG A 200 -10.78 28.97 -20.68
CA ARG A 200 -10.05 29.50 -19.51
C ARG A 200 -8.55 29.16 -19.56
N MET A 201 -7.89 29.62 -20.61
CA MET A 201 -6.47 29.29 -20.83
C MET A 201 -5.53 29.82 -19.75
N ASP A 202 -5.87 30.95 -19.12
CA ASP A 202 -5.06 31.51 -18.02
C ASP A 202 -5.14 30.61 -16.78
N ASP A 203 -6.32 30.06 -16.47
CA ASP A 203 -6.51 29.11 -15.38
C ASP A 203 -5.75 27.81 -15.65
N TYR A 204 -5.82 27.29 -16.90
CA TYR A 204 -5.05 26.13 -17.32
C TYR A 204 -3.55 26.32 -17.09
N ASN A 205 -2.98 27.42 -17.59
CA ASN A 205 -1.56 27.73 -17.45
C ASN A 205 -1.16 27.88 -15.96
N TYR A 206 -2.01 28.50 -15.15
CA TYR A 206 -1.79 28.64 -13.72
C TYR A 206 -1.75 27.28 -13.02
N ASP A 207 -2.75 26.43 -13.25
CA ASP A 207 -2.85 25.13 -12.61
C ASP A 207 -1.76 24.16 -13.08
N LEU A 208 -1.39 24.21 -14.37
CA LEU A 208 -0.26 23.43 -14.90
C LEU A 208 1.04 23.80 -14.20
N ASN A 209 1.35 25.10 -14.11
CA ASN A 209 2.53 25.58 -13.40
C ASN A 209 2.51 25.19 -11.92
N LYS A 210 1.36 25.32 -11.26
CA LYS A 210 1.16 24.93 -9.86
C LYS A 210 1.38 23.43 -9.67
N GLN A 211 0.92 22.59 -10.60
CA GLN A 211 1.17 21.14 -10.58
C GLN A 211 2.66 20.83 -10.69
N GLU A 212 3.39 21.48 -11.61
CA GLU A 212 4.84 21.29 -11.77
C GLU A 212 5.62 21.67 -10.51
N LEU A 213 5.30 22.82 -9.92
CA LEU A 213 5.91 23.27 -8.68
C LEU A 213 5.65 22.29 -7.54
N ARG A 214 4.42 21.76 -7.45
CA ARG A 214 4.05 20.76 -6.45
C ARG A 214 4.80 19.43 -6.64
N ILE A 215 4.94 18.97 -7.87
CA ILE A 215 5.73 17.77 -8.20
C ILE A 215 7.18 17.94 -7.77
N ASN A 216 7.77 19.12 -8.05
CA ASN A 216 9.12 19.42 -7.64
C ASN A 216 9.29 19.51 -6.13
N ASP A 217 8.29 20.02 -5.40
CA ASP A 217 8.31 20.03 -3.93
C ASP A 217 8.20 18.61 -3.36
N LEU A 218 7.36 17.74 -3.92
CA LEU A 218 7.25 16.33 -3.51
C LEU A 218 8.55 15.56 -3.69
N LYS A 219 9.34 15.86 -4.74
CA LYS A 219 10.69 15.28 -4.93
C LYS A 219 11.63 15.57 -3.77
N ARG A 220 11.49 16.71 -3.09
CA ARG A 220 12.27 17.02 -1.88
C ARG A 220 12.07 15.98 -0.79
N TYR A 221 10.90 15.36 -0.72
CA TYR A 221 10.54 14.31 0.23
C TYR A 221 10.82 12.89 -0.28
N GLY A 222 11.37 12.76 -1.50
CA GLY A 222 11.63 11.46 -2.13
C GLY A 222 10.40 10.85 -2.78
N ILE A 223 9.40 11.66 -3.10
CA ILE A 223 8.16 11.20 -3.73
C ILE A 223 8.25 11.48 -5.24
N GLU A 224 8.29 10.42 -6.04
CA GLU A 224 8.21 10.48 -7.49
C GLU A 224 6.74 10.40 -7.93
N THR A 225 6.32 11.37 -8.71
CA THR A 225 4.94 11.46 -9.20
C THR A 225 4.80 10.74 -10.53
N VAL A 226 3.89 9.78 -10.58
CA VAL A 226 3.46 9.10 -11.80
C VAL A 226 2.23 9.82 -12.33
N LEU A 227 2.40 10.62 -13.38
CA LEU A 227 1.30 11.34 -14.01
C LEU A 227 0.45 10.38 -14.83
N ILE A 228 -0.85 10.40 -14.58
CA ILE A 228 -1.87 9.62 -15.29
C ILE A 228 -2.89 10.59 -15.90
N ASP A 229 -3.48 10.22 -17.04
CA ASP A 229 -4.46 11.08 -17.69
C ASP A 229 -5.85 10.98 -17.06
N SER A 230 -6.15 9.83 -16.44
CA SER A 230 -7.38 9.60 -15.69
C SER A 230 -7.15 8.63 -14.53
N TYR A 231 -7.82 8.84 -13.40
CA TYR A 231 -7.81 7.88 -12.28
C TYR A 231 -8.31 6.48 -12.67
N ASN A 232 -9.08 6.37 -13.75
CA ASN A 232 -9.51 5.08 -14.31
C ASN A 232 -8.36 4.23 -14.89
N GLN A 233 -7.16 4.80 -15.05
CA GLN A 233 -5.96 4.05 -15.46
C GLN A 233 -5.31 3.29 -14.29
N ILE A 234 -5.59 3.65 -13.05
CA ILE A 234 -4.97 3.03 -11.86
C ILE A 234 -5.19 1.50 -11.83
N PRO A 235 -6.42 0.96 -12.03
CA PRO A 235 -6.64 -0.48 -12.04
C PRO A 235 -5.77 -1.21 -13.08
N THR A 236 -5.62 -0.62 -14.27
CA THR A 236 -4.77 -1.18 -15.33
C THR A 236 -3.30 -1.22 -14.91
N ILE A 237 -2.77 -0.11 -14.38
CA ILE A 237 -1.39 -0.03 -13.90
C ILE A 237 -1.15 -1.03 -12.75
N LEU A 238 -2.05 -1.09 -11.78
CA LEU A 238 -1.96 -2.05 -10.67
C LEU A 238 -2.02 -3.50 -11.16
N SER A 239 -2.82 -3.80 -12.20
CA SER A 239 -2.90 -5.12 -12.81
C SER A 239 -1.59 -5.50 -13.50
N GLU A 240 -0.89 -4.56 -14.16
CA GLU A 240 0.43 -4.79 -14.72
C GLU A 240 1.49 -5.04 -13.64
N ILE A 241 1.46 -4.29 -12.55
CA ILE A 241 2.32 -4.54 -11.38
C ILE A 241 2.04 -5.94 -10.82
N LYS A 242 0.76 -6.32 -10.66
CA LYS A 242 0.35 -7.65 -10.22
C LYS A 242 0.88 -8.75 -11.15
N ARG A 243 0.75 -8.55 -12.47
CA ARG A 243 1.28 -9.48 -13.48
C ARG A 243 2.79 -9.65 -13.32
N SER A 244 3.52 -8.55 -13.23
CA SER A 244 4.97 -8.56 -13.04
C SER A 244 5.41 -9.24 -11.74
N THR A 245 4.63 -9.09 -10.67
CA THR A 245 4.91 -9.73 -9.39
C THR A 245 4.64 -11.25 -9.43
N LYS A 246 3.55 -11.67 -10.07
CA LYS A 246 3.21 -13.10 -10.22
C LYS A 246 4.16 -13.83 -11.17
N CYS A 247 4.65 -13.17 -12.22
CA CYS A 247 5.62 -13.74 -13.14
C CYS A 247 7.01 -13.97 -12.53
N LYS A 248 7.26 -13.53 -11.31
CA LYS A 248 8.51 -13.83 -10.58
C LYS A 248 8.55 -15.22 -9.96
N ASN A 249 7.45 -15.96 -9.96
CA ASN A 249 7.40 -17.36 -9.51
C ASN A 249 7.54 -18.30 -10.72
N ILE A 250 8.60 -19.10 -10.76
CA ILE A 250 8.85 -20.06 -11.82
C ILE A 250 8.78 -21.46 -11.23
N PHE A 251 7.80 -22.25 -11.67
CA PHE A 251 7.72 -23.66 -11.33
C PHE A 251 8.58 -24.48 -12.29
N ILE A 252 9.60 -25.14 -11.76
CA ILE A 252 10.47 -26.04 -12.52
C ILE A 252 10.28 -27.45 -11.96
N SER A 253 9.66 -28.31 -12.77
CA SER A 253 9.42 -29.71 -12.44
C SER A 253 10.14 -30.59 -13.43
N GLY A 254 10.83 -31.59 -12.92
CA GLY A 254 11.49 -32.60 -13.73
C GLY A 254 12.33 -33.51 -12.86
N SER A 255 12.46 -34.77 -13.31
CA SER A 255 13.38 -35.73 -12.75
C SER A 255 14.14 -36.42 -13.88
N ALA A 256 15.44 -36.59 -13.67
CA ALA A 256 16.27 -37.35 -14.61
C ALA A 256 17.31 -38.12 -13.82
N GLN A 257 17.44 -39.41 -14.11
CA GLN A 257 18.58 -40.20 -13.61
C GLN A 257 19.76 -40.07 -14.55
N GLU A 258 19.49 -40.00 -15.84
CA GLU A 258 20.46 -39.84 -16.92
C GLU A 258 19.97 -38.79 -17.88
N TYR A 259 20.87 -37.96 -18.39
CA TYR A 259 20.54 -36.87 -19.33
C TYR A 259 20.73 -37.25 -20.79
N GLY A 260 21.18 -38.49 -21.04
CA GLY A 260 21.58 -38.97 -22.35
C GLY A 260 22.99 -38.50 -22.77
N PRO A 261 23.63 -39.21 -23.72
CA PRO A 261 25.07 -39.04 -24.01
C PRO A 261 25.48 -37.61 -24.38
N ALA A 262 24.59 -36.86 -25.05
CA ALA A 262 24.89 -35.49 -25.49
C ALA A 262 24.82 -34.45 -24.32
N TRP A 263 24.07 -34.74 -23.27
CA TRP A 263 23.76 -33.76 -22.20
C TRP A 263 24.34 -34.14 -20.86
N GLU A 264 24.90 -35.32 -20.68
CA GLU A 264 25.36 -35.86 -19.40
C GLU A 264 26.34 -34.90 -18.67
N LYS A 265 27.25 -34.28 -19.43
CA LYS A 265 28.24 -33.34 -18.86
C LYS A 265 27.73 -31.92 -18.75
N THR A 266 26.80 -31.49 -19.56
CA THR A 266 26.38 -30.11 -19.71
C THR A 266 25.08 -29.77 -18.94
N ALA A 267 24.17 -30.73 -18.79
CA ALA A 267 22.89 -30.51 -18.12
C ALA A 267 23.04 -30.06 -16.66
N PRO A 268 23.88 -30.67 -15.81
CA PRO A 268 24.08 -30.21 -14.44
C PRO A 268 24.56 -28.76 -14.37
N THR A 269 25.52 -28.39 -15.22
CA THR A 269 26.06 -27.03 -15.29
C THR A 269 25.01 -26.04 -15.76
N PHE A 270 24.24 -26.38 -16.79
CA PHE A 270 23.14 -25.55 -17.27
C PHE A 270 22.07 -25.30 -16.19
N ILE A 271 21.64 -26.39 -15.51
CA ILE A 271 20.60 -26.29 -14.47
C ILE A 271 21.07 -25.41 -13.31
N ARG A 272 22.34 -25.56 -12.89
CA ARG A 272 22.94 -24.70 -11.84
C ARG A 272 23.01 -23.23 -12.28
N SER A 273 23.49 -22.97 -13.49
CA SER A 273 23.57 -21.62 -14.04
C SER A 273 22.17 -20.96 -14.16
N LEU A 274 21.19 -21.74 -14.61
CA LEU A 274 19.79 -21.27 -14.68
C LEU A 274 19.27 -20.88 -13.29
N ALA A 275 19.45 -21.71 -12.28
CA ALA A 275 19.02 -21.42 -10.92
C ALA A 275 19.71 -20.17 -10.34
N SER A 276 21.03 -20.06 -10.50
CA SER A 276 21.79 -18.89 -10.07
C SER A 276 21.30 -17.60 -10.77
N GLN A 277 21.09 -17.64 -12.09
CA GLN A 277 20.60 -16.49 -12.84
C GLN A 277 19.17 -16.09 -12.42
N LEU A 278 18.29 -17.06 -12.22
CA LEU A 278 16.92 -16.78 -11.73
C LEU A 278 16.92 -16.11 -10.36
N CYS A 279 17.78 -16.55 -9.44
CA CYS A 279 17.92 -15.90 -8.13
C CYS A 279 18.43 -14.45 -8.27
N LYS A 280 19.44 -14.21 -9.12
CA LYS A 280 19.98 -12.87 -9.38
C LYS A 280 18.93 -11.92 -9.97
N GLU A 281 18.09 -12.42 -10.86
CA GLU A 281 16.96 -11.68 -11.47
C GLU A 281 15.74 -11.58 -10.56
N ASN A 282 15.89 -11.97 -9.28
CA ASN A 282 14.85 -11.93 -8.26
C ASN A 282 13.61 -12.77 -8.59
N TYR A 283 13.80 -13.93 -9.23
CA TYR A 283 12.77 -14.95 -9.42
C TYR A 283 12.74 -15.90 -8.21
N LYS A 284 11.54 -16.41 -7.92
CA LYS A 284 11.33 -17.50 -6.96
C LYS A 284 11.19 -18.82 -7.69
N ILE A 285 12.14 -19.70 -7.48
CA ILE A 285 12.10 -21.06 -8.02
C ILE A 285 11.20 -21.92 -7.14
N ILE A 286 10.19 -22.52 -7.74
CA ILE A 286 9.33 -23.51 -7.09
C ILE A 286 9.64 -24.87 -7.70
N THR A 287 10.02 -25.85 -6.88
CA THR A 287 10.37 -27.19 -7.38
C THR A 287 9.90 -28.28 -6.41
N GLY A 288 9.64 -29.49 -6.95
CA GLY A 288 9.31 -30.66 -6.15
C GLY A 288 10.53 -31.39 -5.55
N HIS A 289 11.74 -30.86 -5.77
CA HIS A 289 13.01 -31.50 -5.34
C HIS A 289 13.20 -32.92 -5.89
N ALA A 290 12.73 -33.14 -7.12
CA ALA A 290 12.91 -34.44 -7.76
C ALA A 290 14.38 -34.73 -8.09
N ARG A 291 14.74 -36.00 -8.14
CA ARG A 291 16.10 -36.48 -8.37
C ARG A 291 16.68 -35.92 -9.68
N GLY A 292 17.95 -35.53 -9.64
CA GLY A 292 18.65 -34.90 -10.77
C GLY A 292 18.32 -33.41 -10.86
N ILE A 293 17.37 -33.00 -11.67
CA ILE A 293 17.06 -31.59 -11.96
C ILE A 293 16.76 -30.81 -10.66
N GLY A 294 15.86 -31.31 -9.83
CA GLY A 294 15.47 -30.62 -8.60
C GLY A 294 16.62 -30.45 -7.63
N SER A 295 17.51 -31.45 -7.50
CA SER A 295 18.66 -31.40 -6.62
C SER A 295 19.65 -30.29 -7.04
N TYR A 296 19.93 -30.18 -8.34
CA TYR A 296 20.83 -29.14 -8.87
C TYR A 296 20.25 -27.74 -8.75
N LEU A 297 18.94 -27.58 -8.96
CA LEU A 297 18.22 -26.30 -8.78
C LEU A 297 18.30 -25.85 -7.34
N VAL A 298 18.01 -26.73 -6.38
CA VAL A 298 17.99 -26.41 -4.95
C VAL A 298 19.41 -26.07 -4.47
N SER A 299 20.42 -26.91 -4.80
CA SER A 299 21.79 -26.64 -4.38
C SER A 299 22.28 -25.28 -4.91
N ALA A 300 22.07 -25.00 -6.19
CA ALA A 300 22.53 -23.75 -6.79
C ALA A 300 21.78 -22.52 -6.25
N ALA A 301 20.49 -22.63 -6.00
CA ALA A 301 19.73 -21.54 -5.37
C ALA A 301 20.23 -21.26 -3.95
N ILE A 302 20.52 -22.26 -3.14
CA ILE A 302 21.10 -22.11 -1.80
C ILE A 302 22.47 -21.45 -1.88
N GLU A 303 23.36 -21.97 -2.75
CA GLU A 303 24.71 -21.41 -2.94
C GLU A 303 24.67 -19.94 -3.34
N GLU A 304 23.80 -19.56 -4.29
CA GLU A 304 23.66 -18.19 -4.79
C GLU A 304 23.10 -17.26 -3.69
N CYS A 305 22.06 -17.68 -2.97
CA CYS A 305 21.48 -16.88 -1.89
C CYS A 305 22.46 -16.65 -0.75
N GLN A 306 23.23 -17.66 -0.38
CA GLN A 306 24.27 -17.53 0.66
C GLN A 306 25.41 -16.61 0.26
N ALA A 307 25.81 -16.64 -1.02
CA ALA A 307 26.96 -15.88 -1.51
C ALA A 307 26.62 -14.42 -1.85
N ASN A 308 25.47 -14.15 -2.47
CA ASN A 308 25.25 -12.89 -3.18
C ASN A 308 23.87 -12.25 -2.96
N VAL A 309 22.81 -13.02 -2.80
CA VAL A 309 21.42 -12.51 -2.87
C VAL A 309 20.75 -12.42 -1.50
N GLY A 310 21.13 -13.28 -0.55
CA GLY A 310 20.51 -13.36 0.78
C GLY A 310 19.08 -13.97 0.73
N GLU A 311 18.41 -14.03 1.85
CA GLU A 311 17.01 -14.42 2.05
C GLU A 311 16.47 -15.55 1.14
N LEU A 312 16.94 -16.78 1.40
CA LEU A 312 16.57 -17.97 0.62
C LEU A 312 15.07 -18.16 0.41
N GLU A 313 14.27 -17.81 1.39
CA GLU A 313 12.79 -17.94 1.33
C GLU A 313 12.14 -17.11 0.22
N LYS A 314 12.79 -16.03 -0.21
CA LYS A 314 12.34 -15.22 -1.33
C LYS A 314 12.61 -15.89 -2.68
N HIS A 315 13.64 -16.72 -2.77
CA HIS A 315 14.14 -17.26 -4.04
C HIS A 315 13.87 -18.74 -4.24
N LEU A 316 13.58 -19.49 -3.17
CA LEU A 316 13.34 -20.93 -3.27
C LEU A 316 12.10 -21.34 -2.48
N MET A 317 11.28 -22.18 -3.09
CA MET A 317 10.20 -22.92 -2.45
C MET A 317 10.25 -24.37 -2.88
N ILE A 318 10.40 -25.26 -1.93
CA ILE A 318 10.26 -26.70 -2.17
C ILE A 318 8.80 -27.09 -1.86
N LYS A 319 8.10 -27.56 -2.88
CA LYS A 319 6.72 -28.02 -2.74
C LYS A 319 6.67 -29.50 -3.06
N ALA A 320 6.66 -30.32 -1.99
CA ALA A 320 6.51 -31.75 -2.14
C ALA A 320 5.19 -32.10 -2.85
N PHE A 321 5.20 -33.15 -3.67
CA PHE A 321 3.97 -33.67 -4.23
C PHE A 321 3.04 -34.12 -3.09
N PRO A 322 1.73 -33.82 -3.17
CA PRO A 322 0.79 -34.31 -2.19
C PRO A 322 0.73 -35.84 -2.30
N TYR A 323 1.02 -36.51 -1.22
CA TYR A 323 0.81 -37.94 -1.12
C TYR A 323 -0.68 -38.23 -1.14
N GLN A 324 -1.08 -39.19 -1.96
CA GLN A 324 -2.42 -39.75 -1.90
C GLN A 324 -2.48 -40.72 -0.71
N ASP A 325 -3.65 -40.85 -0.11
CA ASP A 325 -3.81 -41.73 1.06
C ASP A 325 -3.33 -43.16 0.84
N ARG A 326 -3.51 -43.69 -0.37
CA ARG A 326 -3.01 -45.00 -0.78
C ARG A 326 -1.48 -45.13 -0.81
N ASN A 327 -0.73 -44.02 -0.81
CA ASN A 327 0.71 -44.00 -0.85
C ASN A 327 1.32 -43.89 0.56
N ARG A 328 0.51 -43.80 1.61
CA ARG A 328 1.00 -43.62 2.97
C ARG A 328 1.65 -44.86 3.55
N SER A 329 1.22 -46.03 3.12
CA SER A 329 1.81 -47.29 3.57
C SER A 329 3.22 -47.55 3.05
N ASP A 330 3.66 -46.79 2.07
CA ASP A 330 4.96 -46.96 1.40
C ASP A 330 6.06 -46.07 1.98
N TYR A 331 5.73 -45.38 3.04
CA TYR A 331 6.61 -44.48 3.79
C TYR A 331 6.58 -44.81 5.29
#